data_1d87b3c4fa084dabc9a7c44f48d22477
#
_entry.id   1d87b3c4fa084dabc9a7c44f48d22477
#
_cell.length_a   1.000
_cell.length_b   1.000
_cell.length_c   1.000
_cell.angle_alpha   90.00
_cell.angle_beta   90.00
_cell.angle_gamma   90.00
#
_symmetry.space_group_name_H-M   'P 1'
#
loop_
_entity.id
_entity.type
_entity.pdbx_description
1 polymer ?
#
loop_
_entity_poly.entity_id
_entity_poly.type
_entity_poly.pdbx_seq_one_letter_code
_entity_poly.pdbx_strand_id
1 'polypeptide(L)'
;LVLNAVEMDKAMEGADLVFTGEGQSGVLMAFSLFYAWMLSETKKVLYVNFTECSGMTELFELVEQPEDFSDFLLALRRQSAASLACYTGRIDELEYLIPADNPQILRELTEADMNRLLVSIAQADQYELVVFTLGTLVCGCEQIFLQAESRIHLCGIHLMEQCAGREKKRFVSRCAPGREDVMKRIVLPEMKCEHTGVTLLYEWRETEPGRLAAELISAGD
;
A
#
# COMPACT_ATOMS: atom_id res chain seq x y z
N LEU A 1 -20.40 -12.20 11.96
CA LEU A 1 -19.37 -12.92 12.74
C LEU A 1 -18.35 -11.87 13.17
N VAL A 2 -18.27 -11.60 14.47
CA VAL A 2 -17.16 -10.83 15.04
C VAL A 2 -16.05 -11.84 15.26
N LEU A 3 -15.04 -11.81 14.39
CA LEU A 3 -13.82 -12.59 14.62
C LEU A 3 -13.14 -12.02 15.88
N ASN A 4 -12.74 -12.89 16.79
CA ASN A 4 -12.00 -12.50 18.00
C ASN A 4 -10.62 -11.96 17.62
N ALA A 5 -10.07 -11.04 18.39
CA ALA A 5 -8.73 -10.47 18.19
C ALA A 5 -7.65 -11.55 17.95
N VAL A 6 -7.79 -12.73 18.56
CA VAL A 6 -6.89 -13.88 18.39
C VAL A 6 -6.99 -14.52 16.99
N GLU A 7 -8.17 -14.45 16.32
CA GLU A 7 -8.32 -14.92 14.95
C GLU A 7 -7.79 -13.91 13.94
N MET A 8 -7.85 -12.63 14.28
CA MET A 8 -7.20 -11.56 13.50
C MET A 8 -5.66 -11.64 13.58
N ASP A 9 -5.08 -11.87 14.76
CA ASP A 9 -3.64 -12.05 14.92
C ASP A 9 -3.11 -13.25 14.13
N LYS A 10 -3.87 -14.35 14.06
CA LYS A 10 -3.51 -15.52 13.26
C LYS A 10 -3.70 -15.35 11.76
N ALA A 11 -4.66 -14.53 11.34
CA ALA A 11 -4.99 -14.34 9.92
C ALA A 11 -3.98 -13.43 9.20
N MET A 12 -3.18 -12.65 9.94
CA MET A 12 -2.22 -11.69 9.43
C MET A 12 -0.76 -12.01 9.86
N GLU A 13 -0.46 -13.28 10.13
CA GLU A 13 0.94 -13.76 10.28
C GLU A 13 1.66 -13.78 8.93
N GLY A 14 1.63 -12.69 8.22
CA GLY A 14 2.31 -12.49 6.94
C GLY A 14 2.98 -11.11 6.94
N ALA A 15 4.16 -11.05 6.39
CA ALA A 15 5.04 -9.90 6.37
C ALA A 15 4.43 -8.70 5.63
N ASP A 16 3.59 -7.92 6.30
CA ASP A 16 3.01 -6.72 5.72
C ASP A 16 4.01 -5.57 5.70
N LEU A 17 4.04 -4.87 4.59
CA LEU A 17 4.88 -3.71 4.37
C LEU A 17 4.04 -2.45 4.19
N VAL A 18 4.36 -1.41 4.95
CA VAL A 18 3.65 -0.13 4.86
C VAL A 18 4.55 0.97 4.36
N PHE A 19 4.10 1.64 3.31
CA PHE A 19 4.68 2.88 2.83
C PHE A 19 3.89 4.09 3.33
N THR A 20 4.62 5.06 3.85
CA THR A 20 4.12 6.41 4.15
C THR A 20 5.10 7.44 3.60
N GLY A 21 4.69 8.70 3.45
CA GLY A 21 5.61 9.69 2.91
C GLY A 21 5.25 11.13 3.25
N GLU A 22 6.25 11.97 3.05
CA GLU A 22 6.17 13.42 3.06
C GLU A 22 6.08 13.91 1.61
N GLY A 23 5.38 15.01 1.34
CA GLY A 23 5.34 15.62 0.02
C GLY A 23 4.30 15.02 -0.92
N GLN A 24 4.68 14.83 -2.18
CA GLN A 24 3.73 14.46 -3.24
C GLN A 24 3.24 13.03 -3.11
N SER A 25 1.94 12.88 -2.95
CA SER A 25 1.27 11.57 -2.81
C SER A 25 1.45 10.66 -4.03
N GLY A 26 1.54 11.24 -5.24
CA GLY A 26 1.80 10.49 -6.47
C GLY A 26 3.18 9.84 -6.49
N VAL A 27 4.22 10.52 -5.98
CA VAL A 27 5.58 9.95 -5.88
C VAL A 27 5.63 8.80 -4.88
N LEU A 28 4.93 8.93 -3.76
CA LEU A 28 4.80 7.86 -2.76
C LEU A 28 4.14 6.62 -3.39
N MET A 29 3.00 6.80 -4.06
CA MET A 29 2.28 5.73 -4.74
C MET A 29 3.17 5.09 -5.82
N ALA A 30 3.81 5.89 -6.66
CA ALA A 30 4.62 5.41 -7.77
C ALA A 30 5.79 4.54 -7.27
N PHE A 31 6.54 5.02 -6.26
CA PHE A 31 7.65 4.25 -5.72
C PHE A 31 7.20 2.99 -4.98
N SER A 32 6.14 3.07 -4.18
CA SER A 32 5.66 1.91 -3.42
C SER A 32 5.08 0.82 -4.33
N LEU A 33 4.41 1.19 -5.43
CA LEU A 33 3.96 0.23 -6.44
C LEU A 33 5.16 -0.40 -7.17
N PHE A 34 6.13 0.42 -7.60
CA PHE A 34 7.35 -0.08 -8.22
C PHE A 34 8.11 -1.06 -7.30
N TYR A 35 8.23 -0.74 -6.02
CA TYR A 35 8.82 -1.62 -5.03
C TYR A 35 8.06 -2.95 -4.89
N ALA A 36 6.73 -2.88 -4.82
CA ALA A 36 5.86 -4.06 -4.77
C ALA A 36 5.99 -4.91 -6.05
N TRP A 37 6.11 -4.26 -7.22
CA TRP A 37 6.35 -4.94 -8.50
C TRP A 37 7.70 -5.68 -8.51
N MET A 38 8.77 -5.10 -8.01
CA MET A 38 10.05 -5.79 -7.88
C MET A 38 9.96 -7.00 -6.94
N LEU A 39 9.24 -6.88 -5.81
CA LEU A 39 9.02 -8.00 -4.88
C LEU A 39 8.18 -9.12 -5.50
N SER A 40 7.26 -8.78 -6.41
CA SER A 40 6.36 -9.76 -7.03
C SER A 40 7.08 -10.74 -7.96
N GLU A 41 8.33 -10.49 -8.33
CA GLU A 41 9.16 -11.44 -9.09
C GLU A 41 9.48 -12.72 -8.29
N THR A 42 9.46 -12.64 -6.96
CA THR A 42 9.86 -13.75 -6.08
C THR A 42 8.80 -14.16 -5.06
N LYS A 43 7.82 -13.32 -4.80
CA LYS A 43 6.77 -13.50 -3.80
C LYS A 43 5.39 -13.26 -4.41
N LYS A 44 4.35 -13.83 -3.84
CA LYS A 44 2.96 -13.50 -4.16
C LYS A 44 2.59 -12.21 -3.42
N VAL A 45 2.54 -11.09 -4.15
CA VAL A 45 2.33 -9.76 -3.58
C VAL A 45 0.96 -9.20 -3.95
N LEU A 46 0.25 -8.65 -2.97
CA LEU A 46 -0.90 -7.77 -3.16
C LEU A 46 -0.50 -6.32 -2.85
N TYR A 47 -0.75 -5.42 -3.77
CA TYR A 47 -0.58 -3.99 -3.56
C TYR A 47 -1.91 -3.30 -3.27
N VAL A 48 -1.97 -2.54 -2.17
CA VAL A 48 -3.17 -1.80 -1.74
C VAL A 48 -2.83 -0.33 -1.55
N ASN A 49 -3.49 0.54 -2.33
CA ASN A 49 -3.23 1.97 -2.34
C ASN A 49 -4.34 2.79 -1.67
N PHE A 50 -4.03 3.44 -0.56
CA PHE A 50 -4.88 4.42 0.11
C PHE A 50 -4.38 5.86 -0.13
N THR A 51 -4.26 6.22 -1.40
CA THR A 51 -3.84 7.57 -1.80
C THR A 51 -4.90 8.18 -2.69
N GLU A 52 -5.54 9.25 -2.21
CA GLU A 52 -6.51 9.99 -3.00
C GLU A 52 -5.85 10.62 -4.23
N CYS A 53 -6.53 10.55 -5.37
CA CYS A 53 -6.07 11.17 -6.63
C CYS A 53 -4.61 10.85 -6.95
N SER A 54 -4.21 9.59 -6.78
CA SER A 54 -2.81 9.18 -6.89
C SER A 54 -2.28 9.17 -8.32
N GLY A 55 -3.15 9.19 -9.34
CA GLY A 55 -2.78 9.04 -10.74
C GLY A 55 -2.31 7.62 -11.11
N MET A 56 -2.61 6.63 -10.27
CA MET A 56 -2.14 5.25 -10.47
C MET A 56 -2.63 4.67 -11.80
N THR A 57 -3.91 4.87 -12.11
CA THR A 57 -4.55 4.33 -13.31
C THR A 57 -3.91 4.88 -14.58
N GLU A 58 -3.69 6.20 -14.65
CA GLU A 58 -3.09 6.85 -15.81
C GLU A 58 -1.59 6.56 -15.93
N LEU A 59 -0.86 6.62 -14.81
CA LEU A 59 0.60 6.43 -14.82
C LEU A 59 0.99 5.04 -15.27
N PHE A 60 0.26 4.01 -14.81
CA PHE A 60 0.57 2.62 -15.12
C PHE A 60 -0.33 2.02 -16.20
N GLU A 61 -1.15 2.84 -16.88
CA GLU A 61 -2.06 2.42 -17.96
C GLU A 61 -2.92 1.21 -17.55
N LEU A 62 -3.47 1.27 -16.33
CA LEU A 62 -4.26 0.16 -15.80
C LEU A 62 -5.54 0.00 -16.63
N VAL A 63 -5.84 -1.25 -16.95
CA VAL A 63 -7.07 -1.56 -17.69
C VAL A 63 -8.28 -1.28 -16.79
N GLU A 64 -9.23 -0.49 -17.31
CA GLU A 64 -10.50 -0.28 -16.64
C GLU A 64 -11.20 -1.61 -16.38
N GLN A 65 -11.63 -1.79 -15.16
CA GLN A 65 -12.35 -2.98 -14.72
C GLN A 65 -13.80 -2.57 -14.38
N PRO A 66 -14.77 -3.46 -14.54
CA PRO A 66 -16.16 -3.16 -14.24
C PRO A 66 -16.44 -2.96 -12.74
N GLU A 67 -15.57 -3.47 -11.89
CA GLU A 67 -15.69 -3.42 -10.42
C GLU A 67 -14.40 -2.86 -9.82
N ASP A 68 -14.54 -1.92 -8.89
CA ASP A 68 -13.44 -1.22 -8.23
C ASP A 68 -13.44 -1.42 -6.71
N PHE A 69 -12.57 -0.69 -6.00
CA PHE A 69 -12.52 -0.70 -4.54
C PHE A 69 -13.83 -0.30 -3.88
N SER A 70 -14.61 0.59 -4.49
CA SER A 70 -15.92 1.02 -3.95
C SER A 70 -16.91 -0.13 -3.97
N ASP A 71 -16.94 -0.91 -5.05
CA ASP A 71 -17.79 -2.08 -5.18
C ASP A 71 -17.37 -3.18 -4.21
N PHE A 72 -16.05 -3.40 -4.06
CA PHE A 72 -15.54 -4.33 -3.07
C PHE A 72 -15.97 -3.97 -1.65
N LEU A 73 -15.83 -2.69 -1.28
CA LEU A 73 -16.25 -2.21 0.03
C LEU A 73 -17.76 -2.40 0.27
N LEU A 74 -18.56 -2.13 -0.75
CA LEU A 74 -19.99 -2.34 -0.71
C LEU A 74 -20.34 -3.83 -0.53
N ALA A 75 -19.64 -4.71 -1.22
CA ALA A 75 -19.79 -6.16 -1.08
C ALA A 75 -19.43 -6.63 0.33
N LEU A 76 -18.33 -6.13 0.90
CA LEU A 76 -17.91 -6.41 2.27
C LEU A 76 -18.94 -5.91 3.31
N ARG A 77 -19.51 -4.72 3.12
CA ARG A 77 -20.56 -4.17 3.98
C ARG A 77 -21.83 -5.02 3.95
N ARG A 78 -22.18 -5.55 2.79
CA ARG A 78 -23.36 -6.43 2.59
C ARG A 78 -23.11 -7.87 3.03
N GLN A 79 -21.89 -8.21 3.48
CA GLN A 79 -21.50 -9.58 3.82
C GLN A 79 -21.78 -10.56 2.67
N SER A 80 -21.70 -10.09 1.43
CA SER A 80 -21.81 -10.95 0.26
C SER A 80 -20.55 -11.80 0.14
N ALA A 81 -20.66 -12.99 -0.43
CA ALA A 81 -19.53 -13.88 -0.71
C ALA A 81 -18.69 -13.35 -1.89
N ALA A 82 -18.12 -12.13 -1.73
CA ALA A 82 -17.28 -11.53 -2.74
C ALA A 82 -15.87 -12.09 -2.64
N SER A 83 -15.37 -12.65 -3.74
CA SER A 83 -13.98 -13.05 -3.83
C SER A 83 -13.11 -11.82 -4.06
N LEU A 84 -12.03 -11.65 -3.30
CA LEU A 84 -11.05 -10.58 -3.49
C LEU A 84 -10.54 -10.54 -4.94
N ALA A 85 -10.38 -11.69 -5.58
CA ALA A 85 -9.90 -11.82 -6.96
C ALA A 85 -10.78 -11.11 -8.01
N CYS A 86 -12.06 -10.80 -7.71
CA CYS A 86 -12.92 -10.04 -8.61
C CYS A 86 -12.57 -8.54 -8.63
N TYR A 87 -11.84 -8.06 -7.62
CA TYR A 87 -11.51 -6.65 -7.39
C TYR A 87 -10.03 -6.37 -7.49
N THR A 88 -9.25 -7.34 -7.98
CA THR A 88 -7.82 -7.18 -8.22
C THR A 88 -7.52 -7.11 -9.70
N GLY A 89 -6.62 -6.20 -10.07
CA GLY A 89 -5.96 -6.14 -11.36
C GLY A 89 -4.55 -6.71 -11.28
N ARG A 90 -3.85 -6.78 -12.42
CA ARG A 90 -2.51 -7.35 -12.50
C ARG A 90 -1.59 -6.53 -13.39
N ILE A 91 -0.35 -6.35 -12.92
CA ILE A 91 0.77 -5.82 -13.69
C ILE A 91 1.89 -6.85 -13.59
N ASP A 92 2.19 -7.56 -14.68
CA ASP A 92 3.09 -8.73 -14.68
C ASP A 92 2.69 -9.73 -13.58
N GLU A 93 3.53 -9.97 -12.58
CA GLU A 93 3.25 -10.85 -11.45
C GLU A 93 2.62 -10.14 -10.23
N LEU A 94 2.60 -8.79 -10.23
CA LEU A 94 2.00 -8.00 -9.16
C LEU A 94 0.49 -7.99 -9.27
N GLU A 95 -0.20 -8.43 -8.23
CA GLU A 95 -1.64 -8.15 -8.08
C GLU A 95 -1.85 -6.87 -7.27
N TYR A 96 -2.83 -6.06 -7.68
CA TYR A 96 -3.19 -4.83 -6.98
C TYR A 96 -4.69 -4.74 -6.80
N LEU A 97 -5.11 -4.17 -5.68
CA LEU A 97 -6.51 -3.82 -5.47
C LEU A 97 -6.86 -2.64 -6.39
N ILE A 98 -7.90 -2.80 -7.21
CA ILE A 98 -8.30 -1.80 -8.20
C ILE A 98 -8.66 -0.50 -7.49
N PRO A 99 -8.03 0.64 -7.84
CA PRO A 99 -8.34 1.93 -7.21
C PRO A 99 -9.82 2.29 -7.39
N ALA A 100 -10.38 2.98 -6.40
CA ALA A 100 -11.74 3.50 -6.51
C ALA A 100 -11.79 4.66 -7.53
N ASP A 101 -12.78 4.64 -8.41
CA ASP A 101 -13.06 5.75 -9.32
C ASP A 101 -13.43 7.03 -8.55
N ASN A 102 -14.17 6.86 -7.44
CA ASN A 102 -14.48 7.96 -6.55
C ASN A 102 -13.50 8.01 -5.36
N PRO A 103 -12.51 8.92 -5.34
CA PRO A 103 -11.53 9.00 -4.26
C PRO A 103 -12.14 9.39 -2.91
N GLN A 104 -13.37 9.93 -2.86
CA GLN A 104 -14.05 10.27 -1.60
C GLN A 104 -14.33 9.03 -0.75
N ILE A 105 -14.43 7.85 -1.36
CA ILE A 105 -14.66 6.60 -0.62
C ILE A 105 -13.61 6.36 0.46
N LEU A 106 -12.37 6.81 0.24
CA LEU A 106 -11.29 6.69 1.22
C LEU A 106 -11.57 7.50 2.50
N ARG A 107 -12.29 8.62 2.38
CA ARG A 107 -12.72 9.45 3.52
C ARG A 107 -13.93 8.87 4.26
N GLU A 108 -14.69 8.03 3.57
CA GLU A 108 -15.91 7.39 4.10
C GLU A 108 -15.61 6.03 4.74
N LEU A 109 -14.35 5.56 4.67
CA LEU A 109 -13.92 4.35 5.35
C LEU A 109 -14.16 4.45 6.85
N THR A 110 -14.72 3.39 7.41
CA THR A 110 -14.85 3.21 8.85
C THR A 110 -13.84 2.18 9.36
N GLU A 111 -13.58 2.16 10.65
CA GLU A 111 -12.77 1.12 11.29
C GLU A 111 -13.30 -0.30 11.00
N ALA A 112 -14.65 -0.43 10.98
CA ALA A 112 -15.28 -1.71 10.66
C ALA A 112 -15.05 -2.14 9.20
N ASP A 113 -14.96 -1.18 8.26
CA ASP A 113 -14.63 -1.48 6.86
C ASP A 113 -13.19 -1.91 6.72
N MET A 114 -12.26 -1.22 7.41
CA MET A 114 -10.85 -1.61 7.43
C MET A 114 -10.68 -3.04 7.98
N ASN A 115 -11.33 -3.36 9.08
CA ASN A 115 -11.31 -4.70 9.66
C ASN A 115 -11.81 -5.77 8.67
N ARG A 116 -12.93 -5.50 7.97
CA ARG A 116 -13.45 -6.44 6.97
C ARG A 116 -12.50 -6.62 5.80
N LEU A 117 -11.89 -5.54 5.35
CA LEU A 117 -10.88 -5.58 4.28
C LEU A 117 -9.69 -6.44 4.67
N LEU A 118 -9.08 -6.18 5.82
CA LEU A 118 -7.93 -6.95 6.31
C LEU A 118 -8.27 -8.44 6.49
N VAL A 119 -9.43 -8.74 7.07
CA VAL A 119 -9.91 -10.12 7.18
C VAL A 119 -10.12 -10.77 5.82
N SER A 120 -10.68 -10.05 4.84
CA SER A 120 -10.89 -10.59 3.49
C SER A 120 -9.57 -10.89 2.77
N ILE A 121 -8.57 -10.01 2.93
CA ILE A 121 -7.21 -10.24 2.39
C ILE A 121 -6.58 -11.48 3.04
N ALA A 122 -6.64 -11.59 4.37
CA ALA A 122 -6.10 -12.72 5.10
C ALA A 122 -6.80 -14.05 4.75
N GLN A 123 -8.13 -14.03 4.58
CA GLN A 123 -8.89 -15.22 4.18
C GLN A 123 -8.63 -15.67 2.74
N ALA A 124 -8.14 -14.80 1.88
CA ALA A 124 -7.75 -15.18 0.53
C ALA A 124 -6.55 -16.16 0.53
N ASP A 125 -5.70 -16.13 1.58
CA ASP A 125 -4.58 -17.07 1.85
C ASP A 125 -3.70 -17.36 0.62
N GLN A 126 -3.55 -16.36 -0.24
CA GLN A 126 -2.80 -16.52 -1.49
C GLN A 126 -1.60 -15.58 -1.60
N TYR A 127 -1.52 -14.59 -0.70
CA TYR A 127 -0.45 -13.59 -0.71
C TYR A 127 0.55 -13.86 0.40
N GLU A 128 1.83 -13.85 0.03
CA GLU A 128 2.95 -13.95 0.97
C GLU A 128 3.31 -12.60 1.56
N LEU A 129 2.88 -11.53 0.90
CA LEU A 129 3.13 -10.14 1.31
C LEU A 129 2.02 -9.22 0.84
N VAL A 130 1.58 -8.34 1.72
CA VAL A 130 0.70 -7.23 1.35
C VAL A 130 1.44 -5.91 1.51
N VAL A 131 1.48 -5.12 0.44
CA VAL A 131 2.12 -3.79 0.44
C VAL A 131 1.04 -2.72 0.50
N PHE A 132 0.97 -2.00 1.60
CA PHE A 132 0.05 -0.89 1.79
C PHE A 132 0.73 0.45 1.55
N THR A 133 0.07 1.32 0.78
CA THR A 133 0.49 2.71 0.62
C THR A 133 -0.51 3.63 1.30
N LEU A 134 -0.03 4.38 2.29
CA LEU A 134 -0.83 5.31 3.08
C LEU A 134 -0.45 6.77 2.75
N GLY A 135 -0.81 7.22 1.56
CA GLY A 135 -0.73 8.63 1.18
C GLY A 135 -1.78 9.46 1.94
N THR A 136 -2.97 8.91 2.07
CA THR A 136 -4.06 9.41 2.92
C THR A 136 -4.16 8.55 4.17
N LEU A 137 -4.22 9.18 5.35
CA LEU A 137 -4.48 8.48 6.61
C LEU A 137 -5.99 8.22 6.72
N VAL A 138 -6.39 7.02 6.32
CA VAL A 138 -7.77 6.57 6.37
C VAL A 138 -8.15 6.06 7.78
N CYS A 139 -9.44 6.03 8.09
CA CYS A 139 -9.92 5.48 9.36
C CYS A 139 -9.56 3.99 9.48
N GLY A 140 -9.04 3.58 10.63
CA GLY A 140 -8.60 2.19 10.87
C GLY A 140 -7.18 1.87 10.36
N CYS A 141 -6.46 2.83 9.76
CA CYS A 141 -5.08 2.61 9.30
C CYS A 141 -4.12 2.26 10.45
N GLU A 142 -4.49 2.54 11.71
CA GLU A 142 -3.74 2.15 12.90
C GLU A 142 -3.51 0.64 12.95
N GLN A 143 -4.47 -0.14 12.49
CA GLN A 143 -4.35 -1.61 12.47
C GLN A 143 -3.30 -2.07 11.49
N ILE A 144 -3.21 -1.43 10.31
CA ILE A 144 -2.14 -1.70 9.34
C ILE A 144 -0.78 -1.40 9.98
N PHE A 145 -0.64 -0.28 10.70
CA PHE A 145 0.61 0.04 11.39
C PHE A 145 0.96 -0.94 12.51
N LEU A 146 -0.03 -1.45 13.23
CA LEU A 146 0.21 -2.41 14.31
C LEU A 146 0.71 -3.76 13.77
N GLN A 147 0.19 -4.19 12.64
CA GLN A 147 0.45 -5.50 12.05
C GLN A 147 1.70 -5.51 11.17
N ALA A 148 2.01 -4.39 10.50
CA ALA A 148 3.12 -4.30 9.57
C ALA A 148 4.48 -4.68 10.21
N GLU A 149 5.16 -5.63 9.61
CA GLU A 149 6.51 -6.05 10.00
C GLU A 149 7.56 -5.03 9.59
N SER A 150 7.38 -4.38 8.46
CA SER A 150 8.27 -3.35 7.95
C SER A 150 7.52 -2.07 7.57
N ARG A 151 8.14 -0.93 7.84
CA ARG A 151 7.59 0.39 7.53
C ARG A 151 8.63 1.23 6.82
N ILE A 152 8.29 1.73 5.65
CA ILE A 152 9.14 2.61 4.87
C ILE A 152 8.51 4.00 4.83
N HIS A 153 9.27 5.00 5.24
CA HIS A 153 8.84 6.39 5.23
C HIS A 153 9.67 7.20 4.23
N LEU A 154 9.01 7.69 3.19
CA LEU A 154 9.62 8.57 2.22
C LEU A 154 9.76 9.97 2.80
N CYS A 155 11.00 10.41 2.97
CA CYS A 155 11.32 11.72 3.53
C CYS A 155 11.32 12.78 2.45
N GLY A 156 10.64 13.89 2.71
CA GLY A 156 10.75 15.08 1.88
C GLY A 156 12.08 15.79 2.06
N ILE A 157 12.54 16.48 1.03
CA ILE A 157 13.78 17.28 1.04
C ILE A 157 13.54 18.71 1.51
N HIS A 158 12.31 19.21 1.38
CA HIS A 158 11.96 20.56 1.77
C HIS A 158 11.53 20.68 3.22
N LEU A 159 11.79 21.81 3.85
CA LEU A 159 11.48 22.05 5.27
C LEU A 159 9.99 21.83 5.60
N MET A 160 9.08 22.26 4.73
CA MET A 160 7.64 22.05 4.93
C MET A 160 7.26 20.57 4.94
N GLU A 161 7.79 19.79 4.01
CA GLU A 161 7.59 18.35 3.94
C GLU A 161 8.14 17.66 5.20
N GLN A 162 9.34 18.03 5.63
CA GLN A 162 9.94 17.53 6.88
C GLN A 162 9.11 17.87 8.12
N CYS A 163 8.45 19.04 8.14
CA CYS A 163 7.53 19.39 9.22
C CYS A 163 6.30 18.50 9.23
N ALA A 164 5.66 18.29 8.07
CA ALA A 164 4.52 17.38 7.93
C ALA A 164 4.90 15.93 8.29
N GLY A 165 6.08 15.50 7.90
CA GLY A 165 6.60 14.18 8.26
C GLY A 165 6.82 13.97 9.74
N ARG A 166 7.25 15.00 10.47
CA ARG A 166 7.35 14.93 11.94
C ARG A 166 5.97 14.72 12.60
N GLU A 167 4.93 15.32 12.05
CA GLU A 167 3.55 15.11 12.55
C GLU A 167 3.07 13.70 12.23
N LYS A 168 3.26 13.23 11.00
CA LYS A 168 2.94 11.83 10.62
C LYS A 168 3.71 10.83 11.50
N LYS A 169 5.02 11.06 11.73
CA LYS A 169 5.80 10.20 12.62
C LYS A 169 5.21 10.13 14.02
N ARG A 170 4.83 11.28 14.61
CA ARG A 170 4.19 11.29 15.94
C ARG A 170 2.86 10.54 15.95
N PHE A 171 2.11 10.61 14.85
CA PHE A 171 0.87 9.83 14.72
C PHE A 171 1.19 8.33 14.70
N VAL A 172 2.08 7.88 13.81
CA VAL A 172 2.49 6.46 13.69
C VAL A 172 3.04 5.92 15.02
N SER A 173 3.90 6.69 15.72
CA SER A 173 4.42 6.29 17.04
C SER A 173 3.31 6.10 18.08
N ARG A 174 2.22 6.85 17.99
CA ARG A 174 1.05 6.67 18.87
C ARG A 174 0.22 5.44 18.50
N CYS A 175 0.10 5.15 17.19
CA CYS A 175 -0.63 3.98 16.71
C CYS A 175 0.09 2.67 17.07
N ALA A 176 1.42 2.67 17.04
CA ALA A 176 2.23 1.48 17.30
C ALA A 176 3.38 1.77 18.27
N PRO A 177 3.07 1.99 19.56
CA PRO A 177 4.09 2.29 20.56
C PRO A 177 5.07 1.12 20.73
N GLY A 178 6.37 1.45 20.84
CA GLY A 178 7.44 0.45 20.99
C GLY A 178 7.88 -0.22 19.68
N ARG A 179 7.31 0.17 18.54
CA ARG A 179 7.72 -0.29 17.19
C ARG A 179 8.32 0.85 16.35
N GLU A 180 8.85 1.87 16.97
CA GLU A 180 9.39 3.07 16.31
C GLU A 180 10.66 2.77 15.53
N ASP A 181 11.44 1.79 15.97
CA ASP A 181 12.72 1.39 15.37
C ASP A 181 12.55 0.61 14.03
N VAL A 182 11.33 0.16 13.74
CA VAL A 182 11.03 -0.61 12.53
C VAL A 182 10.83 0.30 11.30
N MET A 183 10.79 1.63 11.49
CA MET A 183 10.57 2.57 10.40
C MET A 183 11.87 2.96 9.70
N LYS A 184 12.10 2.41 8.52
CA LYS A 184 13.19 2.84 7.63
C LYS A 184 12.81 4.19 7.01
N ARG A 185 13.66 5.20 7.14
CA ARG A 185 13.49 6.51 6.50
C ARG A 185 14.40 6.60 5.29
N ILE A 186 13.81 6.89 4.15
CA ILE A 186 14.54 7.02 2.89
C ILE A 186 14.23 8.34 2.20
N VAL A 187 15.20 8.87 1.51
CA VAL A 187 15.03 9.99 0.57
C VAL A 187 15.04 9.39 -0.83
N LEU A 188 13.99 9.63 -1.60
CA LEU A 188 13.92 9.13 -2.96
C LEU A 188 14.85 9.89 -3.89
N PRO A 189 15.55 9.20 -4.78
CA PRO A 189 16.15 9.83 -5.93
C PRO A 189 15.08 10.41 -6.86
N GLU A 190 15.47 11.25 -7.80
CA GLU A 190 14.55 11.77 -8.81
C GLU A 190 13.98 10.62 -9.65
N MET A 191 12.66 10.48 -9.63
CA MET A 191 11.95 9.52 -10.47
C MET A 191 11.49 10.21 -11.75
N LYS A 192 12.19 9.96 -12.84
CA LYS A 192 11.81 10.48 -14.15
C LYS A 192 10.72 9.62 -14.76
N CYS A 193 9.73 10.26 -15.35
CA CYS A 193 8.60 9.62 -16.02
C CYS A 193 8.63 10.07 -17.49
N GLU A 194 9.35 9.35 -18.34
CA GLU A 194 9.40 9.60 -19.78
C GLU A 194 8.36 8.77 -20.54
N HIS A 195 7.93 7.66 -19.93
CA HIS A 195 6.90 6.75 -20.43
C HIS A 195 5.84 6.48 -19.37
N THR A 196 4.83 5.70 -19.72
CA THR A 196 3.76 5.23 -18.86
C THR A 196 3.65 3.69 -18.94
N GLY A 197 2.79 3.11 -18.13
CA GLY A 197 2.55 1.67 -18.12
C GLY A 197 3.74 0.85 -17.61
N VAL A 198 3.78 -0.40 -18.02
CA VAL A 198 4.81 -1.36 -17.62
C VAL A 198 6.23 -0.92 -18.06
N THR A 199 6.35 -0.24 -19.19
CA THR A 199 7.63 0.28 -19.70
C THR A 199 8.32 1.15 -18.65
N LEU A 200 7.58 1.98 -17.95
CA LEU A 200 8.09 2.86 -16.88
C LEU A 200 8.72 2.06 -15.72
N LEU A 201 8.14 0.92 -15.35
CA LEU A 201 8.67 0.07 -14.29
C LEU A 201 10.04 -0.53 -14.68
N TYR A 202 10.16 -1.00 -15.92
CA TYR A 202 11.43 -1.51 -16.42
C TYR A 202 12.51 -0.42 -16.55
N GLU A 203 12.13 0.82 -16.93
CA GLU A 203 13.05 1.97 -16.94
C GLU A 203 13.54 2.31 -15.53
N TRP A 204 12.64 2.38 -14.55
CA TRP A 204 13.06 2.67 -13.17
C TRP A 204 13.96 1.59 -12.58
N ARG A 205 13.78 0.34 -12.97
CA ARG A 205 14.63 -0.78 -12.55
C ARG A 205 16.11 -0.55 -12.85
N GLU A 206 16.41 0.03 -14.02
CA GLU A 206 17.78 0.26 -14.50
C GLU A 206 18.40 1.57 -13.95
N THR A 207 17.64 2.34 -13.16
CA THR A 207 18.04 3.65 -12.66
C THR A 207 18.28 3.65 -11.14
N GLU A 208 18.51 4.84 -10.54
CA GLU A 208 18.72 4.96 -9.09
C GLU A 208 17.54 4.46 -8.25
N PRO A 209 16.26 4.74 -8.59
CA PRO A 209 15.12 4.13 -7.90
C PRO A 209 15.19 2.61 -7.82
N GLY A 210 15.59 1.94 -8.89
CA GLY A 210 15.73 0.48 -8.93
C GLY A 210 16.82 -0.03 -8.01
N ARG A 211 17.99 0.63 -7.99
CA ARG A 211 19.07 0.29 -7.06
C ARG A 211 18.65 0.44 -5.61
N LEU A 212 17.99 1.56 -5.28
CA LEU A 212 17.46 1.80 -3.93
C LEU A 212 16.44 0.73 -3.52
N ALA A 213 15.51 0.38 -4.42
CA ALA A 213 14.53 -0.65 -4.13
C ALA A 213 15.19 -2.02 -3.89
N ALA A 214 16.16 -2.41 -4.73
CA ALA A 214 16.90 -3.65 -4.57
C ALA A 214 17.71 -3.71 -3.26
N GLU A 215 18.34 -2.59 -2.85
CA GLU A 215 19.03 -2.49 -1.57
C GLU A 215 18.07 -2.64 -0.38
N LEU A 216 16.88 -2.03 -0.47
CA LEU A 216 15.86 -2.13 0.58
C LEU A 216 15.30 -3.55 0.71
N ILE A 217 15.08 -4.23 -0.42
CA ILE A 217 14.62 -5.63 -0.46
C ILE A 217 15.69 -6.53 0.18
N SER A 218 16.95 -6.43 -0.28
CA SER A 218 18.04 -7.24 0.26
C SER A 218 18.36 -7.00 1.74
N ALA A 219 18.00 -5.84 2.28
CA ALA A 219 18.18 -5.51 3.70
C ALA A 219 16.98 -5.92 4.58
N GLY A 220 15.90 -6.38 3.97
CA GLY A 220 14.67 -6.83 4.64
C GLY A 220 14.57 -8.35 4.77
N ASP A 221 15.34 -9.10 3.98
CA ASP A 221 15.52 -10.54 4.07
C ASP A 221 16.57 -10.88 5.15
#